data_e0e724d78f42f1108c82c66530d5d0aa
#
_entry.id   e0e724d78f42f1108c82c66530d5d0aa
#
_cell.length_a   1.000
_cell.length_b   1.000
_cell.length_c   1.000
_cell.angle_alpha   90.00
_cell.angle_beta   90.00
_cell.angle_gamma   90.00
#
_symmetry.space_group_name_H-M   'P 1'
#
loop_
_entity.id
_entity.type
_entity.pdbx_description
1 polymer ?
#
loop_
_entity_poly.entity_id
_entity_poly.type
_entity_poly.pdbx_seq_one_letter_code
_entity_poly.pdbx_strand_id
1 'polypeptide(L)'
;MKKRLLMLLLLPLMAAACFAQESRQDISVSGTALIPPYIAGNSVLMHANTGYGALISYRYLLTPRSGLELNYQYGQEVLHFTNPTNNIMIDSRFQEVSGAYVYSFNYRNFNPFLEGGAAGFIFGPIDNSTTTLQGLSKNTNIGGIYGAGVAYEISPSFDIRTEYRGLVMKTPTFGLENLKTGRYYNIFQPTIGIAYHF
;
A
#
# COMPACT_ATOMS: atom_id res chain seq x y z
N MET A 1 -19.04 32.32 -30.28
CA MET A 1 -18.32 31.08 -29.95
C MET A 1 -16.90 31.34 -29.38
N LYS A 2 -16.08 32.21 -29.94
CA LYS A 2 -14.70 32.50 -29.47
C LYS A 2 -14.61 32.95 -28.00
N LYS A 3 -15.54 33.79 -27.50
CA LYS A 3 -15.55 34.26 -26.09
C LYS A 3 -15.85 33.12 -25.07
N ARG A 4 -16.68 32.15 -25.43
CA ARG A 4 -16.97 31.00 -24.53
C ARG A 4 -15.81 29.99 -24.47
N LEU A 5 -15.07 29.86 -25.57
CA LEU A 5 -13.86 29.00 -25.61
C LEU A 5 -12.74 29.64 -24.77
N LEU A 6 -12.59 30.97 -24.78
CA LEU A 6 -11.62 31.69 -23.96
C LEU A 6 -11.92 31.56 -22.45
N MET A 7 -13.20 31.59 -22.06
CA MET A 7 -13.62 31.38 -20.68
C MET A 7 -13.34 29.95 -20.19
N LEU A 8 -13.51 28.93 -21.04
CA LEU A 8 -13.22 27.54 -20.71
C LEU A 8 -11.72 27.28 -20.55
N LEU A 9 -10.86 28.05 -21.24
CA LEU A 9 -9.39 27.99 -21.11
C LEU A 9 -8.87 28.76 -19.89
N LEU A 10 -9.59 29.82 -19.46
CA LEU A 10 -9.22 30.61 -18.28
C LEU A 10 -9.59 29.96 -16.94
N LEU A 11 -10.62 29.07 -16.92
CA LEU A 11 -11.04 28.36 -15.72
C LEU A 11 -9.92 27.48 -15.11
N PRO A 12 -9.18 26.63 -15.86
CA PRO A 12 -8.09 25.87 -15.30
C PRO A 12 -6.87 26.76 -14.92
N LEU A 13 -6.65 27.89 -15.60
CA LEU A 13 -5.59 28.83 -15.23
C LEU A 13 -5.90 29.56 -13.90
N MET A 14 -7.14 29.91 -13.65
CA MET A 14 -7.56 30.52 -12.39
C MET A 14 -7.58 29.49 -11.24
N ALA A 15 -7.90 28.23 -11.52
CA ALA A 15 -7.76 27.15 -10.56
C ALA A 15 -6.28 26.95 -10.16
N ALA A 16 -5.34 27.00 -11.11
CA ALA A 16 -3.91 26.89 -10.83
C ALA A 16 -3.36 28.06 -9.98
N ALA A 17 -3.92 29.26 -10.10
CA ALA A 17 -3.50 30.43 -9.31
C ALA A 17 -4.02 30.40 -7.85
N CYS A 18 -5.08 29.63 -7.55
CA CYS A 18 -5.56 29.42 -6.17
C CYS A 18 -4.67 28.45 -5.36
N PHE A 19 -3.77 27.69 -6.00
CA PHE A 19 -2.87 26.74 -5.35
C PHE A 19 -1.52 27.34 -4.93
N ALA A 20 -1.34 28.67 -4.99
CA ALA A 20 -0.15 29.35 -4.47
C ALA A 20 -0.12 29.50 -2.94
N GLN A 21 -1.07 28.90 -2.23
CA GLN A 21 -1.07 28.74 -0.78
C GLN A 21 -0.29 27.47 -0.43
N GLU A 22 0.63 27.54 0.54
CA GLU A 22 1.47 26.44 1.04
C GLU A 22 0.84 25.07 0.77
N SER A 23 1.43 24.27 -0.10
CA SER A 23 0.89 22.98 -0.53
C SER A 23 0.78 22.05 0.69
N ARG A 24 -0.46 21.91 1.19
CA ARG A 24 -0.76 21.05 2.35
C ARG A 24 -1.17 19.64 1.95
N GLN A 25 -1.13 19.35 0.67
CA GLN A 25 -1.61 18.10 0.13
C GLN A 25 -0.58 17.53 -0.84
N ASP A 26 -0.40 16.24 -0.78
CA ASP A 26 0.36 15.53 -1.78
C ASP A 26 -0.35 14.24 -2.20
N ILE A 27 -0.11 13.84 -3.44
CA ILE A 27 -0.49 12.54 -3.97
C ILE A 27 0.76 11.84 -4.48
N SER A 28 0.92 10.56 -4.14
CA SER A 28 2.05 9.78 -4.61
C SER A 28 1.62 8.49 -5.29
N VAL A 29 2.45 8.04 -6.23
CA VAL A 29 2.33 6.75 -6.89
C VAL A 29 3.67 6.04 -6.76
N SER A 30 3.65 4.82 -6.22
CA SER A 30 4.85 4.03 -5.91
C SER A 30 4.72 2.61 -6.44
N GLY A 31 5.83 2.06 -6.92
CA GLY A 31 5.99 0.62 -7.10
C GLY A 31 6.34 -0.03 -5.77
N THR A 32 5.81 -1.22 -5.52
CA THR A 32 5.99 -1.96 -4.26
C THR A 32 6.40 -3.40 -4.49
N ALA A 33 7.21 -3.94 -3.57
CA ALA A 33 7.44 -5.38 -3.46
C ALA A 33 6.88 -5.88 -2.13
N LEU A 34 6.17 -7.00 -2.15
CA LEU A 34 5.62 -7.68 -0.98
C LEU A 34 6.54 -8.84 -0.63
N ILE A 35 7.13 -8.82 0.55
CA ILE A 35 8.07 -9.84 1.04
C ILE A 35 7.50 -10.47 2.30
N PRO A 36 6.63 -11.49 2.18
CA PRO A 36 6.07 -12.18 3.33
C PRO A 36 7.08 -13.14 3.96
N PRO A 37 7.11 -13.26 5.30
CA PRO A 37 7.93 -14.26 5.97
C PRO A 37 7.31 -15.65 5.90
N TYR A 38 8.10 -16.67 6.25
CA TYR A 38 7.61 -18.01 6.51
C TYR A 38 6.84 -18.06 7.82
N ILE A 39 5.65 -18.67 7.81
CA ILE A 39 4.77 -18.80 8.98
C ILE A 39 4.42 -20.26 9.20
N ALA A 40 4.67 -20.77 10.40
CA ALA A 40 4.25 -22.08 10.82
C ALA A 40 3.23 -22.01 11.96
N GLY A 41 2.16 -22.77 11.85
CA GLY A 41 1.13 -22.88 12.90
C GLY A 41 0.09 -23.95 12.56
N ASN A 42 -0.44 -24.65 13.57
CA ASN A 42 -1.44 -25.71 13.43
C ASN A 42 -1.07 -26.78 12.38
N SER A 43 0.20 -27.19 12.36
CA SER A 43 0.75 -28.15 11.36
C SER A 43 0.65 -27.67 9.90
N VAL A 44 0.47 -26.36 9.68
CA VAL A 44 0.48 -25.71 8.38
C VAL A 44 1.70 -24.81 8.28
N LEU A 45 2.50 -24.98 7.24
CA LEU A 45 3.55 -24.04 6.84
C LEU A 45 3.01 -23.17 5.70
N MET A 46 2.95 -21.87 5.92
CA MET A 46 2.59 -20.90 4.90
C MET A 46 3.83 -20.08 4.53
N HIS A 47 4.08 -19.95 3.25
CA HIS A 47 5.01 -18.98 2.70
C HIS A 47 4.42 -18.40 1.40
N ALA A 48 4.90 -17.24 0.98
CA ALA A 48 4.53 -16.70 -0.32
C ALA A 48 5.80 -16.28 -1.06
N ASN A 49 5.69 -16.28 -2.38
CA ASN A 49 6.71 -15.68 -3.23
C ASN A 49 6.66 -14.16 -3.07
N THR A 50 7.77 -13.49 -3.38
CA THR A 50 7.79 -12.03 -3.46
C THR A 50 6.74 -11.58 -4.47
N GLY A 51 5.76 -10.83 -3.99
CA GLY A 51 4.75 -10.20 -4.82
C GLY A 51 5.18 -8.80 -5.27
N TYR A 52 4.52 -8.28 -6.30
CA TYR A 52 4.73 -6.91 -6.77
C TYR A 52 3.38 -6.20 -6.91
N GLY A 53 3.43 -4.87 -6.77
CA GLY A 53 2.23 -4.07 -6.83
C GLY A 53 2.48 -2.60 -7.03
N ALA A 54 1.39 -1.83 -6.97
CA ALA A 54 1.40 -0.38 -6.97
C ALA A 54 0.67 0.15 -5.75
N LEU A 55 1.17 1.24 -5.20
CA LEU A 55 0.61 1.96 -4.07
C LEU A 55 0.30 3.39 -4.51
N ILE A 56 -0.91 3.85 -4.23
CA ILE A 56 -1.32 5.25 -4.36
C ILE A 56 -1.58 5.77 -2.96
N SER A 57 -0.98 6.91 -2.63
CA SER A 57 -1.13 7.57 -1.33
C SER A 57 -1.57 9.00 -1.51
N TYR A 58 -2.50 9.43 -0.67
CA TYR A 58 -2.90 10.83 -0.52
C TYR A 58 -2.58 11.28 0.89
N ARG A 59 -1.77 12.32 1.02
CA ARG A 59 -1.36 12.89 2.31
C ARG A 59 -1.88 14.30 2.47
N TYR A 60 -2.47 14.55 3.64
CA TYR A 60 -2.88 15.88 4.09
C TYR A 60 -2.04 16.31 5.28
N LEU A 61 -1.28 17.40 5.14
CA LEU A 61 -0.43 17.95 6.19
C LEU A 61 -1.27 18.74 7.19
N LEU A 62 -1.32 18.29 8.42
CA LEU A 62 -1.93 18.98 9.56
C LEU A 62 -1.01 20.11 10.05
N THR A 63 0.29 19.86 10.06
CA THR A 63 1.37 20.77 10.40
C THR A 63 2.53 20.54 9.44
N PRO A 64 3.55 21.43 9.38
CA PRO A 64 4.73 21.19 8.55
C PRO A 64 5.46 19.86 8.81
N ARG A 65 5.20 19.21 9.95
CA ARG A 65 5.86 17.94 10.35
C ARG A 65 4.92 16.76 10.53
N SER A 66 3.61 16.97 10.49
CA SER A 66 2.65 15.88 10.72
C SER A 66 1.52 15.91 9.71
N GLY A 67 1.10 14.74 9.29
CA GLY A 67 0.01 14.57 8.32
C GLY A 67 -0.79 13.30 8.55
N LEU A 68 -1.93 13.25 7.89
CA LEU A 68 -2.74 12.05 7.72
C LEU A 68 -2.56 11.55 6.30
N GLU A 69 -2.38 10.26 6.15
CA GLU A 69 -2.21 9.62 4.85
C GLU A 69 -3.26 8.54 4.66
N LEU A 70 -3.88 8.54 3.47
CA LEU A 70 -4.76 7.49 2.99
C LEU A 70 -4.06 6.74 1.88
N ASN A 71 -4.04 5.41 1.98
CA ASN A 71 -3.34 4.56 1.05
C ASN A 71 -4.29 3.56 0.41
N TYR A 72 -4.07 3.31 -0.87
CA TYR A 72 -4.64 2.18 -1.60
C TYR A 72 -3.55 1.44 -2.34
N GLN A 73 -3.44 0.15 -2.07
CA GLN A 73 -2.50 -0.73 -2.74
C GLN A 73 -3.22 -1.83 -3.50
N TYR A 74 -2.65 -2.16 -4.64
CA TYR A 74 -3.01 -3.35 -5.42
C TYR A 74 -1.73 -4.11 -5.79
N GLY A 75 -1.72 -5.41 -5.55
CA GLY A 75 -0.61 -6.30 -5.87
C GLY A 75 -1.07 -7.73 -6.12
N GLN A 76 -0.14 -8.58 -6.48
CA GLN A 76 -0.35 -10.01 -6.66
C GLN A 76 0.78 -10.79 -6.00
N GLU A 77 0.43 -11.91 -5.38
CA GLU A 77 1.37 -12.83 -4.75
C GLU A 77 0.87 -14.27 -4.88
N VAL A 78 1.78 -15.22 -4.86
CA VAL A 78 1.45 -16.66 -4.84
C VAL A 78 1.71 -17.20 -3.43
N LEU A 79 0.64 -17.62 -2.78
CA LEU A 79 0.66 -18.21 -1.44
C LEU A 79 0.80 -19.73 -1.54
N HIS A 80 1.73 -20.28 -0.78
CA HIS A 80 1.98 -21.71 -0.67
C HIS A 80 1.63 -22.17 0.74
N PHE A 81 0.73 -23.15 0.83
CA PHE A 81 0.35 -23.81 2.08
C PHE A 81 0.78 -25.27 2.01
N THR A 82 1.68 -25.66 2.90
CA THR A 82 2.17 -27.03 3.02
C THR A 82 1.64 -27.65 4.31
N ASN A 83 0.85 -28.69 4.16
CA ASN A 83 0.34 -29.55 5.23
C ASN A 83 0.95 -30.94 5.10
N PRO A 84 0.92 -31.81 6.15
CA PRO A 84 1.43 -33.19 6.07
C PRO A 84 0.83 -34.01 4.93
N THR A 85 -0.35 -33.63 4.42
CA THR A 85 -1.11 -34.42 3.44
C THR A 85 -1.12 -33.76 2.05
N ASN A 86 -1.00 -32.41 1.95
CA ASN A 86 -1.19 -31.68 0.69
C ASN A 86 -0.28 -30.45 0.60
N ASN A 87 0.11 -30.12 -0.62
CA ASN A 87 0.67 -28.84 -1.01
C ASN A 87 -0.36 -28.06 -1.82
N ILE A 88 -0.74 -26.87 -1.33
CA ILE A 88 -1.75 -26.03 -1.96
C ILE A 88 -1.10 -24.71 -2.37
N MET A 89 -1.26 -24.34 -3.63
CA MET A 89 -0.83 -23.05 -4.17
C MET A 89 -2.05 -22.21 -4.51
N ILE A 90 -2.03 -20.93 -4.13
CA ILE A 90 -3.12 -19.99 -4.36
C ILE A 90 -2.52 -18.71 -4.90
N ASP A 91 -2.81 -18.42 -6.18
CA ASP A 91 -2.54 -17.10 -6.74
C ASP A 91 -3.56 -16.11 -6.17
N SER A 92 -3.10 -15.05 -5.56
CA SER A 92 -3.95 -14.11 -4.83
C SER A 92 -3.70 -12.67 -5.23
N ARG A 93 -4.77 -11.93 -5.47
CA ARG A 93 -4.77 -10.47 -5.50
C ARG A 93 -4.73 -9.97 -4.07
N PHE A 94 -3.75 -9.14 -3.79
CA PHE A 94 -3.62 -8.43 -2.54
C PHE A 94 -4.10 -6.99 -2.71
N GLN A 95 -5.02 -6.56 -1.87
CA GLN A 95 -5.48 -5.18 -1.81
C GLN A 95 -5.38 -4.68 -0.38
N GLU A 96 -4.93 -3.44 -0.21
CA GLU A 96 -4.86 -2.74 1.07
C GLU A 96 -5.57 -1.41 0.94
N VAL A 97 -6.38 -1.08 1.95
CA VAL A 97 -6.87 0.28 2.20
C VAL A 97 -6.44 0.65 3.60
N SER A 98 -5.65 1.70 3.76
CA SER A 98 -5.14 2.09 5.07
C SER A 98 -5.21 3.59 5.32
N GLY A 99 -5.24 3.93 6.60
CA GLY A 99 -5.07 5.28 7.11
C GLY A 99 -3.92 5.31 8.08
N ALA A 100 -3.00 6.24 7.89
CA ALA A 100 -1.81 6.41 8.71
C ALA A 100 -1.63 7.85 9.20
N TYR A 101 -1.02 7.97 10.36
CA TYR A 101 -0.41 9.20 10.82
C TYR A 101 1.05 9.19 10.41
N VAL A 102 1.50 10.29 9.80
CA VAL A 102 2.87 10.46 9.30
C VAL A 102 3.54 11.61 10.08
N TYR A 103 4.75 11.38 10.54
CA TYR A 103 5.58 12.39 11.14
C TYR A 103 6.88 12.57 10.37
N SER A 104 7.13 13.79 9.86
CA SER A 104 8.27 14.12 8.99
C SER A 104 9.31 14.96 9.74
N PHE A 105 10.58 14.65 9.48
CA PHE A 105 11.74 15.40 9.94
C PHE A 105 12.25 16.23 8.77
N ASN A 106 12.05 17.55 8.81
CA ASN A 106 12.36 18.41 7.67
C ASN A 106 13.82 18.87 7.70
N TYR A 107 14.64 18.38 6.77
CA TYR A 107 16.04 18.74 6.59
C TYR A 107 16.28 19.21 5.14
N ARG A 108 15.94 20.45 4.83
CA ARG A 108 16.04 20.99 3.47
C ARG A 108 15.30 20.09 2.46
N ASN A 109 16.09 19.52 1.51
CA ASN A 109 15.56 18.65 0.45
C ASN A 109 15.41 17.17 0.87
N PHE A 110 15.89 16.80 2.06
CA PHE A 110 15.89 15.42 2.56
C PHE A 110 14.98 15.33 3.77
N ASN A 111 13.81 14.72 3.61
CA ASN A 111 12.75 14.69 4.60
C ASN A 111 12.45 13.25 5.04
N PRO A 112 13.19 12.71 6.03
CA PRO A 112 12.85 11.42 6.62
C PRO A 112 11.47 11.49 7.29
N PHE A 113 10.75 10.38 7.27
CA PHE A 113 9.46 10.30 7.94
C PHE A 113 9.22 8.93 8.55
N LEU A 114 8.32 8.90 9.53
CA LEU A 114 7.79 7.70 10.16
C LEU A 114 6.28 7.69 9.97
N GLU A 115 5.72 6.51 9.79
CA GLU A 115 4.28 6.34 9.72
C GLU A 115 3.77 5.20 10.61
N GLY A 116 2.51 5.30 11.00
CA GLY A 116 1.82 4.24 11.71
C GLY A 116 0.31 4.41 11.60
N GLY A 117 -0.41 3.30 11.47
CA GLY A 117 -1.84 3.37 11.24
C GLY A 117 -2.54 2.03 11.24
N ALA A 118 -3.79 2.07 10.77
CA ALA A 118 -4.66 0.90 10.64
C ALA A 118 -4.98 0.61 9.18
N ALA A 119 -5.17 -0.66 8.85
CA ALA A 119 -5.43 -1.10 7.50
C ALA A 119 -6.46 -2.24 7.43
N GLY A 120 -7.20 -2.24 6.33
CA GLY A 120 -7.97 -3.38 5.86
C GLY A 120 -7.26 -4.06 4.70
N PHE A 121 -7.10 -5.37 4.78
CA PHE A 121 -6.42 -6.20 3.79
C PHE A 121 -7.39 -7.18 3.17
N ILE A 122 -7.39 -7.27 1.84
CA ILE A 122 -8.29 -8.14 1.08
C ILE A 122 -7.44 -9.05 0.22
N PHE A 123 -7.56 -10.37 0.45
CA PHE A 123 -6.96 -11.41 -0.35
C PHE A 123 -8.04 -12.03 -1.24
N GLY A 124 -7.89 -11.85 -2.54
CA GLY A 124 -8.81 -12.39 -3.54
C GLY A 124 -8.15 -13.50 -4.33
N PRO A 125 -8.57 -14.78 -4.18
CA PRO A 125 -8.01 -15.86 -4.96
C PRO A 125 -8.27 -15.63 -6.45
N ILE A 126 -7.28 -15.97 -7.28
CA ILE A 126 -7.39 -15.94 -8.75
C ILE A 126 -7.53 -17.39 -9.20
N ASP A 127 -8.61 -17.66 -9.93
CA ASP A 127 -8.86 -18.97 -10.51
C ASP A 127 -8.08 -19.12 -11.82
N ASN A 128 -6.88 -19.65 -11.74
CA ASN A 128 -5.98 -19.88 -12.87
C ASN A 128 -5.19 -21.17 -12.69
N SER A 129 -4.29 -21.49 -13.62
CA SER A 129 -3.47 -22.71 -13.60
C SER A 129 -2.51 -22.81 -12.40
N THR A 130 -2.19 -21.72 -11.73
CA THR A 130 -1.32 -21.68 -10.54
C THR A 130 -2.10 -22.03 -9.27
N THR A 131 -3.39 -21.73 -9.23
CA THR A 131 -4.26 -22.05 -8.10
C THR A 131 -4.70 -23.52 -8.17
N THR A 132 -4.24 -24.33 -7.21
CA THR A 132 -4.48 -25.78 -7.20
C THR A 132 -5.82 -26.17 -6.58
N LEU A 133 -6.53 -25.24 -5.95
CA LEU A 133 -7.80 -25.49 -5.27
C LEU A 133 -8.89 -24.54 -5.79
N GLN A 134 -10.07 -25.09 -6.09
CA GLN A 134 -11.24 -24.31 -6.54
C GLN A 134 -12.20 -24.01 -5.38
N GLY A 135 -13.09 -23.05 -5.58
CA GLY A 135 -14.12 -22.70 -4.59
C GLY A 135 -13.62 -21.89 -3.39
N LEU A 136 -12.48 -21.22 -3.55
CA LEU A 136 -11.89 -20.37 -2.51
C LEU A 136 -12.69 -19.06 -2.34
N SER A 137 -12.84 -18.62 -1.10
CA SER A 137 -13.52 -17.38 -0.77
C SER A 137 -12.52 -16.25 -0.57
N LYS A 138 -12.94 -15.00 -0.86
CA LYS A 138 -12.17 -13.82 -0.47
C LYS A 138 -11.97 -13.79 1.04
N ASN A 139 -10.77 -13.41 1.47
CA ASN A 139 -10.45 -13.23 2.87
C ASN A 139 -10.16 -11.77 3.16
N THR A 140 -10.84 -11.20 4.15
CA THR A 140 -10.65 -9.82 4.60
C THR A 140 -10.12 -9.82 6.01
N ASN A 141 -9.01 -9.13 6.25
CA ASN A 141 -8.37 -8.99 7.54
C ASN A 141 -8.23 -7.51 7.91
N ILE A 142 -8.33 -7.20 9.19
CA ILE A 142 -7.99 -5.89 9.74
C ILE A 142 -6.65 -6.04 10.46
N GLY A 143 -5.81 -5.02 10.34
CA GLY A 143 -4.51 -5.01 10.98
C GLY A 143 -3.91 -3.63 11.07
N GLY A 144 -2.60 -3.57 11.27
CA GLY A 144 -1.84 -2.34 11.39
C GLY A 144 -0.81 -2.19 10.29
N ILE A 145 -0.43 -0.94 10.05
CA ILE A 145 0.72 -0.59 9.24
C ILE A 145 1.69 0.26 10.05
N TYR A 146 2.94 0.14 9.76
CA TYR A 146 4.01 1.00 10.24
C TYR A 146 5.08 1.12 9.17
N GLY A 147 5.83 2.22 9.19
CA GLY A 147 6.85 2.42 8.17
C GLY A 147 7.83 3.53 8.53
N ALA A 148 8.89 3.54 7.77
CA ALA A 148 9.88 4.61 7.77
C ALA A 148 10.34 4.85 6.33
N GLY A 149 10.50 6.10 5.97
CA GLY A 149 10.88 6.46 4.61
C GLY A 149 11.61 7.78 4.54
N VAL A 150 11.94 8.14 3.31
CA VAL A 150 12.56 9.41 2.98
C VAL A 150 11.88 9.96 1.75
N ALA A 151 11.49 11.24 1.82
CA ALA A 151 11.11 12.05 0.67
C ALA A 151 12.28 12.97 0.31
N TYR A 152 12.71 12.89 -0.94
CA TYR A 152 13.77 13.77 -1.48
C TYR A 152 13.16 14.76 -2.46
N GLU A 153 13.19 16.02 -2.12
CA GLU A 153 12.65 17.10 -2.92
C GLU A 153 13.52 17.36 -4.17
N ILE A 154 12.95 17.06 -5.35
CA ILE A 154 13.58 17.35 -6.66
C ILE A 154 13.21 18.75 -7.10
N SER A 155 11.98 19.17 -6.81
CA SER A 155 11.44 20.49 -7.12
C SER A 155 10.38 20.87 -6.08
N PRO A 156 9.95 22.14 -6.01
CA PRO A 156 8.89 22.56 -5.09
C PRO A 156 7.58 21.78 -5.20
N SER A 157 7.36 21.09 -6.32
CA SER A 157 6.14 20.33 -6.57
C SER A 157 6.34 18.82 -6.64
N PHE A 158 7.57 18.32 -6.64
CA PHE A 158 7.85 16.90 -6.84
C PHE A 158 8.93 16.34 -5.90
N ASP A 159 8.61 15.22 -5.26
CA ASP A 159 9.54 14.42 -4.45
C ASP A 159 9.72 13.03 -5.05
N ILE A 160 10.93 12.47 -4.92
CA ILE A 160 11.12 11.01 -4.92
C ILE A 160 10.90 10.52 -3.49
N ARG A 161 10.03 9.52 -3.34
CA ARG A 161 9.75 8.91 -2.05
C ARG A 161 10.19 7.46 -2.04
N THR A 162 10.99 7.09 -1.06
CA THR A 162 11.36 5.69 -0.78
C THR A 162 10.93 5.35 0.63
N GLU A 163 10.38 4.17 0.82
CA GLU A 163 9.78 3.80 2.09
C GLU A 163 9.92 2.29 2.32
N TYR A 164 10.02 1.91 3.57
CA TYR A 164 9.96 0.53 4.02
C TYR A 164 8.81 0.39 5.01
N ARG A 165 7.77 -0.33 4.60
CA ARG A 165 6.55 -0.55 5.38
C ARG A 165 6.51 -1.96 5.95
N GLY A 166 5.86 -2.11 7.11
CA GLY A 166 5.46 -3.38 7.69
C GLY A 166 3.94 -3.46 7.78
N LEU A 167 3.36 -4.53 7.24
CA LEU A 167 1.93 -4.79 7.22
C LEU A 167 1.64 -5.95 8.16
N VAL A 168 1.03 -5.67 9.31
CA VAL A 168 0.74 -6.67 10.36
C VAL A 168 -0.72 -7.10 10.29
N MET A 169 -0.96 -8.39 10.04
CA MET A 169 -2.31 -8.94 9.93
C MET A 169 -2.36 -10.42 10.29
N LYS A 170 -3.57 -10.99 10.38
CA LYS A 170 -3.75 -12.45 10.46
C LYS A 170 -3.48 -13.09 9.10
N THR A 171 -2.97 -14.33 9.11
CA THR A 171 -2.80 -15.13 7.90
C THR A 171 -4.15 -15.39 7.23
N PRO A 172 -4.24 -15.28 5.88
CA PRO A 172 -5.46 -15.58 5.14
C PRO A 172 -5.78 -17.08 5.18
N THR A 173 -7.05 -17.43 5.24
CA THR A 173 -7.53 -18.81 5.28
C THR A 173 -8.40 -19.18 4.08
N PHE A 174 -8.80 -18.20 3.28
CA PHE A 174 -9.69 -18.35 2.10
C PHE A 174 -10.98 -19.16 2.37
N GLY A 175 -11.46 -19.13 3.64
CA GLY A 175 -12.65 -19.85 4.07
C GLY A 175 -12.41 -21.32 4.44
N LEU A 176 -11.16 -21.80 4.46
CA LEU A 176 -10.81 -23.18 4.73
C LEU A 176 -10.10 -23.33 6.08
N GLU A 177 -10.67 -24.11 6.99
CA GLU A 177 -10.08 -24.38 8.32
C GLU A 177 -8.74 -25.13 8.26
N ASN A 178 -8.51 -25.95 7.22
CA ASN A 178 -7.26 -26.68 7.01
C ASN A 178 -6.09 -25.78 6.56
N LEU A 179 -6.33 -24.52 6.21
CA LEU A 179 -5.30 -23.52 5.90
C LEU A 179 -5.01 -22.56 7.07
N LYS A 180 -5.71 -22.74 8.18
CA LYS A 180 -5.64 -21.84 9.34
C LYS A 180 -4.37 -22.06 10.15
N THR A 181 -3.41 -21.16 10.03
CA THR A 181 -2.20 -21.16 10.87
C THR A 181 -2.47 -20.61 12.28
N GLY A 182 -3.51 -19.78 12.45
CA GLY A 182 -3.85 -19.10 13.71
C GLY A 182 -2.84 -18.02 14.14
N ARG A 183 -1.96 -17.59 13.24
CA ARG A 183 -0.89 -16.63 13.53
C ARG A 183 -1.12 -15.27 12.89
N TYR A 184 -0.54 -14.24 13.50
CA TYR A 184 -0.28 -12.97 12.84
C TYR A 184 1.04 -13.04 12.11
N TYR A 185 1.15 -12.28 11.03
CA TYR A 185 2.40 -12.15 10.29
C TYR A 185 2.61 -10.69 9.84
N ASN A 186 3.82 -10.39 9.49
CA ASN A 186 4.25 -9.09 9.04
C ASN A 186 4.81 -9.20 7.62
N ILE A 187 4.13 -8.61 6.64
CA ILE A 187 4.65 -8.50 5.29
C ILE A 187 5.58 -7.28 5.26
N PHE A 188 6.81 -7.46 4.81
CA PHE A 188 7.74 -6.37 4.56
C PHE A 188 7.53 -5.82 3.16
N GLN A 189 7.45 -4.51 3.06
CA GLN A 189 7.08 -3.83 1.82
C GLN A 189 8.00 -2.64 1.55
N PRO A 190 9.12 -2.84 0.84
CA PRO A 190 9.86 -1.73 0.26
C PRO A 190 9.08 -1.09 -0.89
N THR A 191 9.07 0.24 -0.93
CA THR A 191 8.40 1.05 -1.95
C THR A 191 9.34 2.10 -2.52
N ILE A 192 9.10 2.48 -3.78
CA ILE A 192 9.73 3.63 -4.42
C ILE A 192 8.72 4.29 -5.36
N GLY A 193 8.64 5.62 -5.32
CA GLY A 193 7.68 6.36 -6.11
C GLY A 193 7.95 7.84 -6.20
N ILE A 194 6.98 8.56 -6.77
CA ILE A 194 6.99 10.00 -6.95
C ILE A 194 5.77 10.57 -6.26
N ALA A 195 5.95 11.66 -5.53
CA ALA A 195 4.89 12.46 -4.92
C ALA A 195 4.79 13.81 -5.62
N TYR A 196 3.57 14.30 -5.79
CA TYR A 196 3.25 15.63 -6.30
C TYR A 196 2.53 16.46 -5.23
N HIS A 197 3.04 17.64 -4.96
CA HIS A 197 2.52 18.61 -3.99
C HIS A 197 1.63 19.65 -4.66
N PHE A 198 0.46 19.95 -4.07
CA PHE A 198 -0.50 20.94 -4.59
C PHE A 198 -1.27 21.65 -3.47
#